data_8e1681779effdd9c0195c09b51e39a2a
#
_entry.id   8e1681779effdd9c0195c09b51e39a2a
#
_cell.length_a   1.000
_cell.length_b   1.000
_cell.length_c   1.000
_cell.angle_alpha   90.00
_cell.angle_beta   90.00
_cell.angle_gamma   90.00
#
_symmetry.space_group_name_H-M   'P 1'
#
loop_
_entity.id
_entity.type
_entity.pdbx_description
1 polymer ?
#
loop_
_entity_poly.entity_id
_entity_poly.type
_entity_poly.pdbx_seq_one_letter_code
_entity_poly.pdbx_strand_id
1 'polypeptide(L)'
;MPSGFPAAQWSLAADLGREYAAVSGDVNPIHLSALTAKPMGFPQAIAHGMWSYARVMAALGRHASGPVTSHVWFRKPILLPSRVDLVVDTTGIPNVAGLRSARRPDVEHLVLTVS
;
A
#
# COMPACT_ATOMS: atom_id res chain seq x y z
N MET A 1 9.24 -2.36 -10.28
CA MET A 1 9.01 -1.18 -9.41
C MET A 1 9.64 0.04 -10.04
N PRO A 2 8.88 1.12 -10.26
CA PRO A 2 9.47 2.34 -10.78
C PRO A 2 10.55 2.88 -9.82
N SER A 3 11.50 3.60 -10.34
CA SER A 3 12.57 4.23 -9.57
C SER A 3 12.46 5.76 -9.65
N GLY A 4 13.27 6.46 -8.86
CA GLY A 4 13.34 7.91 -8.89
C GLY A 4 12.60 8.56 -7.72
N PHE A 5 12.24 9.84 -7.89
CA PHE A 5 11.60 10.61 -6.84
C PHE A 5 10.15 10.18 -6.64
N PRO A 6 9.67 10.14 -5.38
CA PRO A 6 8.29 9.80 -5.13
C PRO A 6 7.33 10.87 -5.64
N ALA A 7 6.19 10.43 -6.19
CA ALA A 7 5.10 11.31 -6.57
C ALA A 7 4.34 11.83 -5.33
N ALA A 8 4.32 11.04 -4.26
CA ALA A 8 3.71 11.38 -2.98
C ALA A 8 4.37 10.59 -1.87
N GLN A 9 4.24 11.10 -0.65
CA GLN A 9 4.67 10.40 0.54
C GLN A 9 3.52 10.43 1.55
N TRP A 10 3.18 9.27 2.11
CA TRP A 10 2.05 9.14 3.02
C TRP A 10 2.53 8.69 4.39
N SER A 11 2.04 9.40 5.43
CA SER A 11 2.22 8.99 6.82
C SER A 11 1.02 8.17 7.23
N LEU A 12 1.27 6.94 7.66
CA LEU A 12 0.22 5.98 8.03
C LEU A 12 0.20 5.83 9.55
N ALA A 13 -0.97 6.10 10.14
CA ALA A 13 -1.14 6.04 11.59
C ALA A 13 -1.22 4.59 12.09
N ALA A 14 -0.93 4.41 13.37
CA ALA A 14 -0.95 3.08 14.00
C ALA A 14 -2.35 2.44 14.00
N ASP A 15 -3.42 3.24 13.98
CA ASP A 15 -4.81 2.79 14.00
C ASP A 15 -5.46 2.64 12.61
N LEU A 16 -4.68 2.82 11.54
CA LEU A 16 -5.20 2.71 10.17
C LEU A 16 -5.92 1.37 9.96
N GLY A 17 -5.35 0.28 10.46
CA GLY A 17 -5.95 -1.03 10.31
C GLY A 17 -7.33 -1.14 10.96
N ARG A 18 -7.50 -0.56 12.15
CA ARG A 18 -8.79 -0.53 12.83
C ARG A 18 -9.82 0.31 12.09
N GLU A 19 -9.40 1.46 11.56
CA GLU A 19 -10.28 2.33 10.77
C GLU A 19 -10.77 1.60 9.51
N TYR A 20 -9.86 0.97 8.78
CA TYR A 20 -10.23 0.25 7.57
C TYR A 20 -11.07 -0.99 7.87
N ALA A 21 -10.78 -1.70 8.97
CA ALA A 21 -11.57 -2.86 9.40
C ALA A 21 -13.03 -2.49 9.66
N ALA A 22 -13.28 -1.30 10.21
CA ALA A 22 -14.63 -0.82 10.47
C ALA A 22 -15.46 -0.61 9.20
N VAL A 23 -14.81 -0.31 8.08
CA VAL A 23 -15.46 -0.08 6.79
C VAL A 23 -15.52 -1.34 5.95
N SER A 24 -14.44 -2.13 5.93
CA SER A 24 -14.31 -3.30 5.06
C SER A 24 -14.85 -4.60 5.65
N GLY A 25 -14.95 -4.66 6.99
CA GLY A 25 -15.28 -5.89 7.70
C GLY A 25 -14.11 -6.87 7.88
N ASP A 26 -12.91 -6.53 7.37
CA ASP A 26 -11.72 -7.36 7.56
C ASP A 26 -11.10 -7.07 8.92
N VAL A 27 -11.45 -7.89 9.91
CA VAL A 27 -11.03 -7.73 11.31
C VAL A 27 -9.90 -8.69 11.70
N ASN A 28 -9.12 -9.18 10.73
CA ASN A 28 -7.98 -10.03 11.02
C ASN A 28 -7.07 -9.35 12.06
N PRO A 29 -6.70 -10.05 13.15
CA PRO A 29 -5.90 -9.46 14.24
C PRO A 29 -4.59 -8.82 13.81
N ILE A 30 -3.96 -9.27 12.71
CA ILE A 30 -2.72 -8.70 12.23
C ILE A 30 -2.84 -7.23 11.82
N HIS A 31 -4.06 -6.74 11.56
CA HIS A 31 -4.30 -5.37 11.14
C HIS A 31 -4.75 -4.44 12.28
N LEU A 32 -5.08 -4.98 13.45
CA LEU A 32 -5.77 -4.22 14.50
C LEU A 32 -4.81 -3.51 15.46
N SER A 33 -3.78 -4.19 15.93
CA SER A 33 -2.81 -3.61 16.87
C SER A 33 -1.52 -4.41 16.92
N ALA A 34 -0.46 -3.83 17.51
CA ALA A 34 0.78 -4.56 17.75
C ALA A 34 0.55 -5.75 18.67
N LEU A 35 -0.30 -5.57 19.70
CA LEU A 35 -0.59 -6.63 20.67
C LEU A 35 -1.26 -7.85 20.01
N THR A 36 -2.17 -7.63 19.06
CA THR A 36 -2.86 -8.70 18.36
C THR A 36 -2.08 -9.25 17.17
N ALA A 37 -1.14 -8.48 16.62
CA ALA A 37 -0.30 -8.90 15.50
C ALA A 37 0.90 -9.75 15.93
N LYS A 38 1.46 -9.50 17.12
CA LYS A 38 2.65 -10.21 17.61
C LYS A 38 2.49 -11.73 17.65
N PRO A 39 1.38 -12.29 18.16
CA PRO A 39 1.20 -13.75 18.15
C PRO A 39 1.18 -14.35 16.75
N MET A 40 0.89 -13.55 15.73
CA MET A 40 0.85 -13.97 14.33
C MET A 40 2.19 -13.76 13.60
N GLY A 41 3.24 -13.34 14.32
CA GLY A 41 4.58 -13.17 13.78
C GLY A 41 4.94 -11.77 13.32
N PHE A 42 4.10 -10.78 13.59
CA PHE A 42 4.36 -9.38 13.18
C PHE A 42 4.69 -8.52 14.40
N PRO A 43 5.77 -7.69 14.34
CA PRO A 43 6.14 -6.83 15.46
C PRO A 43 5.16 -5.69 15.71
N GLN A 44 4.37 -5.32 14.69
CA GLN A 44 3.38 -4.25 14.73
C GLN A 44 2.18 -4.67 13.90
N ALA A 45 1.06 -3.94 14.02
CA ALA A 45 -0.04 -4.10 13.08
C ALA A 45 0.46 -3.81 11.66
N ILE A 46 -0.16 -4.46 10.68
CA ILE A 46 0.15 -4.24 9.27
C ILE A 46 -1.07 -3.69 8.54
N ALA A 47 -0.84 -2.87 7.51
CA ALA A 47 -1.92 -2.35 6.68
C ALA A 47 -2.57 -3.49 5.87
N HIS A 48 -3.87 -3.36 5.63
CA HIS A 48 -4.59 -4.27 4.73
C HIS A 48 -4.05 -4.10 3.30
N GLY A 49 -3.77 -5.22 2.62
CA GLY A 49 -3.33 -5.19 1.22
C GLY A 49 -4.35 -4.47 0.34
N MET A 50 -5.63 -4.77 0.49
CA MET A 50 -6.68 -4.12 -0.30
C MET A 50 -6.80 -2.62 -0.04
N TRP A 51 -6.50 -2.16 1.18
CA TRP A 51 -6.40 -0.73 1.46
C TRP A 51 -5.29 -0.08 0.62
N SER A 52 -4.09 -0.66 0.65
CA SER A 52 -2.95 -0.10 -0.08
C SER A 52 -3.20 -0.11 -1.59
N TYR A 53 -3.80 -1.16 -2.13
CA TYR A 53 -4.18 -1.25 -3.53
C TYR A 53 -5.17 -0.15 -3.91
N ALA A 54 -6.25 -0.01 -3.16
CA ALA A 54 -7.27 1.00 -3.41
C ALA A 54 -6.69 2.43 -3.33
N ARG A 55 -5.81 2.67 -2.38
CA ARG A 55 -5.18 3.98 -2.19
C ARG A 55 -4.28 4.36 -3.38
N VAL A 56 -3.51 3.40 -3.89
CA VAL A 56 -2.66 3.64 -5.07
C VAL A 56 -3.52 3.84 -6.31
N MET A 57 -4.57 3.05 -6.51
CA MET A 57 -5.48 3.23 -7.65
C MET A 57 -6.15 4.60 -7.61
N ALA A 58 -6.57 5.06 -6.44
CA ALA A 58 -7.15 6.39 -6.28
C ALA A 58 -6.13 7.50 -6.62
N ALA A 59 -4.88 7.32 -6.24
CA ALA A 59 -3.81 8.28 -6.54
C ALA A 59 -3.47 8.37 -8.03
N LEU A 60 -3.67 7.29 -8.78
CA LEU A 60 -3.47 7.29 -10.23
C LEU A 60 -4.52 8.12 -10.97
N GLY A 61 -5.68 8.36 -10.36
CA GLY A 61 -6.72 9.23 -10.90
C GLY A 61 -7.17 8.81 -12.30
N ARG A 62 -7.03 9.71 -13.28
CA ARG A 62 -7.45 9.45 -14.67
C ARG A 62 -6.74 8.27 -15.32
N HIS A 63 -5.52 7.93 -14.88
CA HIS A 63 -4.75 6.80 -15.41
C HIS A 63 -5.35 5.45 -15.02
N ALA A 64 -6.25 5.43 -14.06
CA ALA A 64 -6.92 4.23 -13.56
C ALA A 64 -8.45 4.34 -13.66
N SER A 65 -8.98 5.32 -14.42
CA SER A 65 -10.42 5.52 -14.58
C SER A 65 -10.95 4.79 -15.80
N GLY A 66 -12.27 4.48 -15.77
CA GLY A 66 -12.93 3.75 -16.85
C GLY A 66 -12.60 2.26 -16.85
N PRO A 67 -12.89 1.56 -17.96
CA PRO A 67 -12.56 0.15 -18.10
C PRO A 67 -11.04 -0.02 -18.18
N VAL A 68 -10.43 -0.54 -17.11
CA VAL A 68 -8.99 -0.78 -17.03
C VAL A 68 -8.71 -2.20 -16.56
N THR A 69 -7.55 -2.72 -16.92
CA THR A 69 -7.03 -3.97 -16.37
C THR A 69 -5.88 -3.63 -15.44
N SER A 70 -5.94 -4.11 -14.21
CA SER A 70 -4.87 -3.90 -13.26
C SER A 70 -4.34 -5.23 -12.75
N HIS A 71 -3.03 -5.28 -12.54
CA HIS A 71 -2.35 -6.38 -11.88
C HIS A 71 -1.62 -5.83 -10.68
N VAL A 72 -1.74 -6.48 -9.54
CA VAL A 72 -1.09 -6.05 -8.30
C VAL A 72 -0.26 -7.19 -7.74
N TRP A 73 0.95 -6.86 -7.29
CA TRP A 73 1.84 -7.76 -6.57
C TRP A 73 2.07 -7.18 -5.19
N PHE A 74 1.59 -7.88 -4.16
CA PHE A 74 1.90 -7.54 -2.78
C PHE A 74 3.26 -8.12 -2.43
N ARG A 75 4.12 -7.28 -1.84
CA ARG A 75 5.47 -7.63 -1.46
C ARG A 75 5.56 -7.71 0.07
N LYS A 76 6.43 -6.91 0.67
CA LYS A 76 6.59 -6.91 2.13
C LYS A 76 5.47 -6.15 2.81
N PRO A 77 5.01 -6.60 4.00
CA PRO A 77 3.94 -5.92 4.73
C PRO A 77 4.33 -4.49 5.12
N ILE A 78 3.33 -3.61 5.16
CA ILE A 78 3.49 -2.24 5.66
C ILE A 78 3.21 -2.27 7.16
N LEU A 79 4.25 -2.08 7.97
CA LEU A 79 4.10 -1.98 9.41
C LEU A 79 3.48 -0.63 9.77
N LEU A 80 2.61 -0.60 10.77
CA LEU A 80 1.92 0.60 11.23
C LEU A 80 2.42 0.99 12.63
N PRO A 81 2.78 2.23 12.89
CA PRO A 81 2.82 3.37 11.97
C PRO A 81 4.07 3.37 11.09
N SER A 82 3.99 3.99 9.93
CA SER A 82 5.16 4.20 9.07
C SER A 82 4.88 5.26 8.01
N ARG A 83 5.90 5.57 7.21
CA ARG A 83 5.75 6.40 6.01
C ARG A 83 6.11 5.59 4.79
N VAL A 84 5.33 5.77 3.73
CA VAL A 84 5.55 5.11 2.45
C VAL A 84 5.64 6.14 1.33
N ASP A 85 6.45 5.82 0.33
CA ASP A 85 6.56 6.61 -0.90
C ASP A 85 5.72 5.96 -1.99
N LEU A 86 4.94 6.77 -2.68
CA LEU A 86 4.30 6.38 -3.94
C LEU A 86 5.24 6.76 -5.08
N VAL A 87 5.60 5.78 -5.90
CA VAL A 87 6.42 6.00 -7.10
C VAL A 87 5.58 5.59 -8.30
N VAL A 88 5.53 6.46 -9.32
CA VAL A 88 4.65 6.28 -10.47
C VAL A 88 5.44 6.50 -11.75
N ASP A 89 5.18 5.65 -12.74
CA ASP A 89 5.65 5.83 -14.12
C ASP A 89 4.45 5.71 -15.06
N THR A 90 4.03 6.83 -15.60
CA THR A 90 2.91 6.92 -16.55
C THR A 90 3.37 7.20 -17.98
N THR A 91 4.66 7.06 -18.25
CA THR A 91 5.25 7.33 -19.58
C THR A 91 5.11 6.16 -20.54
N GLY A 92 4.83 4.97 -20.01
CA GLY A 92 4.70 3.75 -20.80
C GLY A 92 3.30 3.14 -20.75
N ILE A 93 3.16 2.01 -21.44
CA ILE A 93 1.97 1.16 -21.39
C ILE A 93 2.45 -0.23 -21.02
N PRO A 94 2.01 -0.79 -19.88
CA PRO A 94 1.06 -0.22 -18.90
C PRO A 94 1.67 0.90 -18.06
N ASN A 95 0.82 1.69 -17.41
CA ASN A 95 1.25 2.56 -16.33
C ASN A 95 1.70 1.71 -15.14
N VAL A 96 2.77 2.10 -14.48
CA VAL A 96 3.33 1.36 -13.35
C VAL A 96 3.34 2.25 -12.11
N ALA A 97 2.94 1.71 -10.99
CA ALA A 97 3.00 2.40 -9.70
C ALA A 97 3.44 1.44 -8.61
N GLY A 98 3.98 1.97 -7.55
CA GLY A 98 4.38 1.15 -6.41
C GLY A 98 4.47 1.94 -5.12
N LEU A 99 4.40 1.21 -4.02
CA LEU A 99 4.67 1.72 -2.68
C LEU A 99 5.97 1.11 -2.16
N ARG A 100 6.81 1.95 -1.61
CA ARG A 100 8.04 1.52 -0.95
C ARG A 100 8.17 2.22 0.40
N SER A 101 8.97 1.65 1.30
CA SER A 101 9.28 2.30 2.57
C SER A 101 9.99 3.63 2.31
N ALA A 102 9.49 4.72 2.90
CA ALA A 102 10.16 6.02 2.80
C ALA A 102 11.51 6.01 3.50
N ARG A 103 11.63 5.25 4.60
CA ARG A 103 12.86 5.14 5.39
C ARG A 103 13.86 4.20 4.73
N ARG A 104 13.38 3.12 4.08
CA ARG A 104 14.22 2.09 3.45
C ARG A 104 13.72 1.84 2.04
N PRO A 105 14.14 2.65 1.05
CA PRO A 105 13.59 2.60 -0.31
C PRO A 105 13.77 1.26 -1.03
N ASP A 106 14.67 0.40 -0.55
CA ASP A 106 14.84 -0.96 -1.06
C ASP A 106 13.74 -1.93 -0.63
N VAL A 107 12.92 -1.54 0.36
CA VAL A 107 11.80 -2.35 0.83
C VAL A 107 10.54 -1.95 0.06
N GLU A 108 10.11 -2.83 -0.82
CA GLU A 108 8.90 -2.66 -1.63
C GLU A 108 7.70 -3.29 -0.94
N HIS A 109 6.58 -2.60 -0.92
CA HIS A 109 5.34 -3.07 -0.32
C HIS A 109 4.34 -3.55 -1.35
N LEU A 110 4.23 -2.84 -2.47
CA LEU A 110 3.26 -3.11 -3.51
C LEU A 110 3.78 -2.61 -4.83
N VAL A 111 3.52 -3.38 -5.89
CA VAL A 111 3.73 -2.95 -7.27
C VAL A 111 2.44 -3.24 -8.04
N LEU A 112 2.01 -2.30 -8.87
CA LEU A 112 0.86 -2.54 -9.73
C LEU A 112 1.07 -1.96 -11.11
N THR A 113 0.36 -2.55 -12.07
CA THR A 113 0.29 -2.05 -13.45
C THR A 113 -1.17 -1.83 -13.80
N VAL A 114 -1.42 -0.81 -14.63
CA VAL A 114 -2.75 -0.46 -15.14
C VAL A 114 -2.65 -0.22 -16.64
N SER A 115 -3.50 -0.91 -17.37
CA SER A 115 -3.58 -0.75 -18.83
C SER A 115 -5.01 -0.69 -19.34
#